data_90cd1275cdf17f61a5603e6da8e8a781
#
_entry.id   90cd1275cdf17f61a5603e6da8e8a781
#
_cell.length_a   1.000
_cell.length_b   1.000
_cell.length_c   1.000
_cell.angle_alpha   90.00
_cell.angle_beta   90.00
_cell.angle_gamma   90.00
#
_symmetry.space_group_name_H-M   'P 1'
#
loop_
_entity.id
_entity.type
_entity.pdbx_description
1 polymer ?
#
loop_
_entity_poly.entity_id
_entity_poly.type
_entity_poly.pdbx_seq_one_letter_code
_entity_poly.pdbx_strand_id
1 'polypeptide(L)'
;MKKLFLSLFALLLLSFGFANRAQADEYLRIGMEAAYAPFNWTQDDDKNGAVKIEGTNQYANGYDVQIAKQVAKALGKKPLVVKTSWNGLIPALTSGKLDMIIAGMSPTAERKKEIAFSNSYYTSEPVVLVNKDGAYANAKTLKDFKGAKITSQQGVYLYNLISQLTGAKQETAMGDFAQMRQALESGVIDGYISERPEALTAESANSKFKMIQFKKGFDVNEEDATIAIGMRKNDKRLEQVNAAITKISAKDQVALMDKMIQNQPV
;
A
#
# COMPACT_ATOMS: atom_id res chain seq x y z
N MET A 1 32.02 29.34 38.92
CA MET A 1 31.71 27.93 38.61
C MET A 1 30.28 27.72 38.15
N LYS A 2 29.19 28.28 38.77
CA LYS A 2 27.79 28.10 38.33
C LYS A 2 27.48 28.63 36.91
N LYS A 3 28.09 29.75 36.49
CA LYS A 3 27.85 30.31 35.14
C LYS A 3 28.50 29.50 34.00
N LEU A 4 29.62 28.78 34.29
CA LEU A 4 30.29 27.95 33.29
C LEU A 4 29.51 26.66 33.02
N PHE A 5 28.85 26.08 34.06
CA PHE A 5 28.01 24.89 33.90
C PHE A 5 26.73 25.15 33.12
N LEU A 6 26.13 26.35 33.24
CA LEU A 6 24.94 26.71 32.46
C LEU A 6 25.25 26.86 30.96
N SER A 7 26.44 27.42 30.64
CA SER A 7 26.84 27.58 29.22
C SER A 7 27.15 26.25 28.55
N LEU A 8 27.73 25.29 29.26
CA LEU A 8 28.02 23.96 28.72
C LEU A 8 26.77 23.15 28.50
N PHE A 9 25.75 23.28 29.38
CA PHE A 9 24.48 22.60 29.24
C PHE A 9 23.63 23.16 28.07
N ALA A 10 23.66 24.47 27.83
CA ALA A 10 23.03 25.10 26.71
C ALA A 10 23.67 24.72 25.36
N LEU A 11 25.00 24.56 25.29
CA LEU A 11 25.69 24.07 24.09
C LEU A 11 25.37 22.61 23.79
N LEU A 12 25.24 21.76 24.80
CA LEU A 12 24.83 20.35 24.62
C LEU A 12 23.40 20.22 24.09
N LEU A 13 22.46 21.04 24.58
CA LEU A 13 21.08 21.04 24.08
C LEU A 13 20.96 21.53 22.64
N LEU A 14 21.78 22.52 22.25
CA LEU A 14 21.85 23.00 20.87
C LEU A 14 22.44 21.94 19.92
N SER A 15 23.48 21.20 20.32
CA SER A 15 24.10 20.17 19.49
C SER A 15 23.16 18.96 19.27
N PHE A 16 22.34 18.57 20.24
CA PHE A 16 21.32 17.54 20.08
C PHE A 16 20.18 17.96 19.14
N GLY A 17 19.80 19.22 19.14
CA GLY A 17 18.78 19.76 18.24
C GLY A 17 19.22 19.79 16.78
N PHE A 18 20.49 20.10 16.51
CA PHE A 18 21.05 20.12 15.15
C PHE A 18 21.29 18.70 14.61
N ALA A 19 21.73 17.75 15.41
CA ALA A 19 21.95 16.36 15.00
C ALA A 19 20.64 15.70 14.58
N ASN A 20 19.56 15.88 15.33
CA ASN A 20 18.24 15.34 14.99
C ASN A 20 17.63 15.99 13.71
N ARG A 21 17.88 17.29 13.47
CA ARG A 21 17.44 17.96 12.24
C ARG A 21 18.20 17.48 11.01
N ALA A 22 19.51 17.34 11.10
CA ALA A 22 20.34 16.85 10.00
C ALA A 22 19.96 15.42 9.59
N GLN A 23 19.64 14.56 10.55
CA GLN A 23 19.20 13.18 10.29
C GLN A 23 17.78 13.13 9.70
N ALA A 24 16.86 14.00 10.12
CA ALA A 24 15.52 14.12 9.54
C ALA A 24 15.55 14.60 8.08
N ASP A 25 16.55 15.40 7.70
CA ASP A 25 16.73 15.89 6.33
C ASP A 25 17.34 14.83 5.38
N GLU A 26 18.01 13.79 5.91
CA GLU A 26 18.64 12.74 5.11
C GLU A 26 17.64 11.71 4.59
N TYR A 27 16.57 11.44 5.33
CA TYR A 27 15.59 10.40 5.03
C TYR A 27 14.30 10.95 4.45
N LEU A 28 13.71 10.17 3.52
CA LEU A 28 12.32 10.32 3.07
C LEU A 28 11.47 9.29 3.82
N ARG A 29 10.60 9.75 4.71
CA ARG A 29 9.75 8.91 5.55
C ARG A 29 8.48 8.54 4.78
N ILE A 30 8.37 7.26 4.44
CA ILE A 30 7.34 6.73 3.56
C ILE A 30 6.40 5.84 4.34
N GLY A 31 5.11 6.21 4.38
CA GLY A 31 4.06 5.44 5.03
C GLY A 31 3.54 4.31 4.15
N MET A 32 3.44 3.12 4.73
CA MET A 32 2.78 1.94 4.18
C MET A 32 2.42 0.95 5.28
N GLU A 33 1.52 -0.01 5.01
CA GLU A 33 1.17 -1.05 5.98
C GLU A 33 2.28 -2.08 6.15
N ALA A 34 3.09 -2.30 5.12
CA ALA A 34 4.09 -3.37 5.01
C ALA A 34 3.48 -4.77 5.31
N ALA A 35 2.23 -4.97 4.86
CA ALA A 35 1.43 -6.19 5.02
C ALA A 35 0.51 -6.46 3.82
N TYR A 36 0.79 -5.82 2.68
CA TYR A 36 0.01 -5.87 1.44
C TYR A 36 0.87 -6.36 0.26
N ALA A 37 1.29 -7.61 0.28
CA ALA A 37 2.05 -8.21 -0.82
C ALA A 37 1.15 -8.33 -2.09
N PRO A 38 1.70 -8.11 -3.28
CA PRO A 38 3.10 -7.86 -3.63
C PRO A 38 3.47 -6.36 -3.65
N PHE A 39 2.55 -5.48 -3.26
CA PHE A 39 2.80 -4.04 -3.20
C PHE A 39 3.79 -3.69 -2.09
N ASN A 40 3.57 -4.17 -0.88
CA ASN A 40 4.49 -3.99 0.24
C ASN A 40 4.33 -5.09 1.29
N TRP A 41 5.45 -5.59 1.81
CA TRP A 41 5.48 -6.60 2.88
C TRP A 41 6.65 -6.38 3.82
N THR A 42 6.61 -7.02 4.99
CA THR A 42 7.71 -7.05 5.97
C THR A 42 8.57 -8.28 5.77
N GLN A 43 9.89 -8.13 5.84
CA GLN A 43 10.89 -9.22 5.87
C GLN A 43 11.98 -8.94 6.88
N ASP A 44 12.75 -9.99 7.28
CA ASP A 44 13.74 -9.89 8.36
C ASP A 44 15.13 -9.48 7.87
N ASP A 45 15.38 -9.47 6.55
CA ASP A 45 16.67 -9.10 5.97
C ASP A 45 16.53 -7.99 4.91
N ASP A 46 17.65 -7.42 4.50
CA ASP A 46 17.75 -6.35 3.51
C ASP A 46 17.85 -6.85 2.06
N LYS A 47 17.67 -8.17 1.83
CA LYS A 47 17.78 -8.76 0.49
C LYS A 47 16.77 -8.17 -0.49
N ASN A 48 17.06 -8.37 -1.77
CA ASN A 48 16.23 -7.91 -2.89
C ASN A 48 15.93 -6.41 -2.89
N GLY A 49 16.76 -5.62 -2.21
CA GLY A 49 16.65 -4.17 -2.15
C GLY A 49 15.56 -3.68 -1.20
N ALA A 50 15.27 -4.44 -0.17
CA ALA A 50 14.39 -4.03 0.92
C ALA A 50 14.91 -2.78 1.63
N VAL A 51 14.00 -2.04 2.27
CA VAL A 51 14.25 -0.77 2.95
C VAL A 51 13.93 -0.92 4.42
N LYS A 52 14.78 -0.35 5.29
CA LYS A 52 14.62 -0.38 6.74
C LYS A 52 13.25 0.15 7.16
N ILE A 53 12.61 -0.54 8.10
CA ILE A 53 11.42 -0.07 8.79
C ILE A 53 11.86 0.69 10.05
N GLU A 54 11.41 1.94 10.21
CA GLU A 54 11.74 2.81 11.33
C GLU A 54 11.39 2.15 12.67
N GLY A 55 12.31 2.25 13.64
CA GLY A 55 12.10 1.73 15.00
C GLY A 55 12.12 0.21 15.14
N THR A 56 12.48 -0.54 14.09
CA THR A 56 12.52 -2.01 14.10
C THR A 56 13.84 -2.56 13.58
N ASN A 57 14.05 -3.89 13.69
CA ASN A 57 15.13 -4.61 13.02
C ASN A 57 14.70 -5.22 11.69
N GLN A 58 13.47 -4.96 11.24
CA GLN A 58 12.88 -5.49 10.03
C GLN A 58 12.98 -4.52 8.85
N TYR A 59 12.68 -5.04 7.69
CA TYR A 59 12.73 -4.34 6.40
C TYR A 59 11.39 -4.48 5.69
N ALA A 60 11.06 -3.50 4.86
CA ALA A 60 9.94 -3.59 3.95
C ALA A 60 10.46 -3.83 2.53
N ASN A 61 9.75 -4.63 1.74
CA ASN A 61 9.98 -4.81 0.32
C ASN A 61 8.64 -4.84 -0.43
N GLY A 62 8.70 -4.90 -1.74
CA GLY A 62 7.53 -4.90 -2.62
C GLY A 62 7.56 -3.79 -3.67
N TYR A 63 6.54 -3.79 -4.51
CA TYR A 63 6.42 -2.85 -5.61
C TYR A 63 6.51 -1.39 -5.15
N ASP A 64 5.73 -1.03 -4.12
CA ASP A 64 5.72 0.31 -3.53
C ASP A 64 7.09 0.72 -2.98
N VAL A 65 7.81 -0.23 -2.38
CA VAL A 65 9.16 0.02 -1.84
C VAL A 65 10.16 0.30 -2.95
N GLN A 66 10.06 -0.38 -4.09
CA GLN A 66 10.93 -0.12 -5.23
C GLN A 66 10.61 1.24 -5.88
N ILE A 67 9.33 1.63 -5.96
CA ILE A 67 8.91 2.98 -6.36
C ILE A 67 9.44 4.03 -5.37
N ALA A 68 9.31 3.79 -4.07
CA ALA A 68 9.83 4.65 -3.01
C ALA A 68 11.32 4.91 -3.13
N LYS A 69 12.12 3.90 -3.48
CA LYS A 69 13.57 4.04 -3.73
C LYS A 69 13.87 4.94 -4.91
N GLN A 70 13.12 4.82 -6.01
CA GLN A 70 13.30 5.67 -7.18
C GLN A 70 12.97 7.12 -6.88
N VAL A 71 11.85 7.36 -6.16
CA VAL A 71 11.45 8.70 -5.73
C VAL A 71 12.46 9.30 -4.75
N ALA A 72 12.89 8.54 -3.74
CA ALA A 72 13.89 9.01 -2.78
C ALA A 72 15.20 9.38 -3.48
N LYS A 73 15.68 8.55 -4.42
CA LYS A 73 16.88 8.85 -5.23
C LYS A 73 16.72 10.14 -6.03
N ALA A 74 15.56 10.35 -6.66
CA ALA A 74 15.28 11.58 -7.41
C ALA A 74 15.29 12.83 -6.52
N LEU A 75 14.87 12.69 -5.26
CA LEU A 75 14.88 13.77 -4.26
C LEU A 75 16.22 13.92 -3.53
N GLY A 76 17.24 13.11 -3.84
CA GLY A 76 18.53 13.12 -3.15
C GLY A 76 18.46 12.64 -1.71
N LYS A 77 17.48 11.81 -1.36
CA LYS A 77 17.21 11.29 0.00
C LYS A 77 17.35 9.77 0.07
N LYS A 78 17.48 9.25 1.29
CA LYS A 78 17.40 7.81 1.57
C LYS A 78 15.97 7.44 1.93
N PRO A 79 15.39 6.34 1.40
CA PRO A 79 14.06 5.90 1.81
C PRO A 79 14.10 5.31 3.23
N LEU A 80 13.06 5.60 4.02
CA LEU A 80 12.80 5.01 5.33
C LEU A 80 11.32 4.68 5.42
N VAL A 81 11.00 3.42 5.66
CA VAL A 81 9.59 2.99 5.77
C VAL A 81 9.10 3.23 7.19
N VAL A 82 7.93 3.86 7.29
CA VAL A 82 7.20 4.03 8.55
C VAL A 82 5.95 3.16 8.48
N LYS A 83 6.01 2.01 9.16
CA LYS A 83 4.89 1.07 9.20
C LYS A 83 3.70 1.71 9.90
N THR A 84 2.58 1.82 9.19
CA THR A 84 1.40 2.56 9.65
C THR A 84 0.15 1.81 9.17
N SER A 85 -0.85 1.64 10.05
CA SER A 85 -2.13 1.05 9.65
C SER A 85 -2.81 1.88 8.55
N TRP A 86 -3.61 1.24 7.70
CA TRP A 86 -4.25 1.89 6.55
C TRP A 86 -4.94 3.21 6.92
N ASN A 87 -5.84 3.18 7.92
CA ASN A 87 -6.57 4.36 8.35
C ASN A 87 -5.70 5.44 9.04
N GLY A 88 -4.48 5.08 9.43
CA GLY A 88 -3.50 5.99 10.03
C GLY A 88 -2.65 6.75 9.02
N LEU A 89 -2.62 6.33 7.73
CA LEU A 89 -1.70 6.89 6.73
C LEU A 89 -1.96 8.37 6.44
N ILE A 90 -3.20 8.76 6.12
CA ILE A 90 -3.54 10.17 5.82
C ILE A 90 -3.35 11.06 7.05
N PRO A 91 -3.83 10.70 8.25
CA PRO A 91 -3.53 11.46 9.47
C PRO A 91 -2.03 11.62 9.77
N ALA A 92 -1.23 10.57 9.55
CA ALA A 92 0.21 10.63 9.75
C ALA A 92 0.92 11.54 8.72
N LEU A 93 0.45 11.54 7.46
CA LEU A 93 0.95 12.44 6.42
C LEU A 93 0.62 13.90 6.73
N THR A 94 -0.64 14.19 7.06
CA THR A 94 -1.11 15.56 7.33
C THR A 94 -0.49 16.17 8.59
N SER A 95 -0.22 15.35 9.61
CA SER A 95 0.50 15.77 10.82
C SER A 95 2.03 15.90 10.65
N GLY A 96 2.59 15.54 9.48
CA GLY A 96 4.02 15.63 9.22
C GLY A 96 4.87 14.46 9.77
N LYS A 97 4.25 13.41 10.27
CA LYS A 97 4.95 12.16 10.67
C LYS A 97 5.49 11.40 9.46
N LEU A 98 4.82 11.55 8.32
CA LEU A 98 5.23 11.00 7.04
C LEU A 98 5.55 12.13 6.06
N ASP A 99 6.45 11.85 5.13
CA ASP A 99 6.70 12.72 3.98
C ASP A 99 5.76 12.40 2.82
N MET A 100 5.53 11.12 2.57
CA MET A 100 4.70 10.59 1.49
C MET A 100 4.01 9.30 1.92
N ILE A 101 2.91 8.97 1.23
CA ILE A 101 2.25 7.65 1.30
C ILE A 101 2.53 6.94 -0.03
N ILE A 102 3.17 5.78 0.02
CA ILE A 102 3.38 4.89 -1.14
C ILE A 102 2.95 3.50 -0.68
N ALA A 103 1.66 3.17 -0.90
CA ALA A 103 1.00 2.09 -0.19
C ALA A 103 -0.15 1.45 -0.99
N GLY A 104 -0.06 1.37 -2.32
CA GLY A 104 -1.16 0.89 -3.14
C GLY A 104 -2.41 1.81 -3.07
N MET A 105 -2.23 3.11 -2.83
CA MET A 105 -3.34 4.02 -2.55
C MET A 105 -3.92 4.64 -3.83
N SER A 106 -5.22 4.43 -4.05
CA SER A 106 -5.96 5.09 -5.14
C SER A 106 -6.25 6.55 -4.82
N PRO A 107 -6.14 7.47 -5.80
CA PRO A 107 -6.39 8.89 -5.65
C PRO A 107 -7.89 9.22 -5.75
N THR A 108 -8.73 8.61 -4.90
CA THR A 108 -10.18 8.83 -4.92
C THR A 108 -10.55 10.30 -4.70
N ALA A 109 -11.71 10.71 -5.23
CA ALA A 109 -12.21 12.08 -5.06
C ALA A 109 -12.31 12.51 -3.59
N GLU A 110 -12.62 11.58 -2.69
CA GLU A 110 -12.67 11.85 -1.25
C GLU A 110 -11.28 12.16 -0.69
N ARG A 111 -10.29 11.31 -0.98
CA ARG A 111 -8.90 11.52 -0.50
C ARG A 111 -8.28 12.80 -1.06
N LYS A 112 -8.61 13.15 -2.30
CA LYS A 112 -8.16 14.40 -2.92
C LYS A 112 -8.67 15.67 -2.21
N LYS A 113 -9.72 15.57 -1.40
CA LYS A 113 -10.15 16.69 -0.53
C LYS A 113 -9.14 16.96 0.58
N GLU A 114 -8.42 15.94 1.05
CA GLU A 114 -7.51 16.02 2.19
C GLU A 114 -6.05 16.16 1.77
N ILE A 115 -5.60 15.38 0.77
CA ILE A 115 -4.20 15.32 0.33
C ILE A 115 -4.07 15.53 -1.19
N ALA A 116 -2.85 15.77 -1.66
CA ALA A 116 -2.50 15.78 -3.07
C ALA A 116 -1.99 14.40 -3.50
N PHE A 117 -2.05 14.13 -4.81
CA PHE A 117 -1.54 12.90 -5.40
C PHE A 117 -0.60 13.19 -6.57
N SER A 118 0.40 12.33 -6.73
CA SER A 118 1.24 12.31 -7.92
C SER A 118 0.50 11.77 -9.14
N ASN A 119 1.17 11.74 -10.29
CA ASN A 119 0.79 10.86 -11.39
C ASN A 119 0.74 9.42 -10.91
N SER A 120 -0.10 8.58 -11.56
CA SER A 120 -0.18 7.17 -11.21
C SER A 120 1.12 6.43 -11.50
N TYR A 121 1.47 5.48 -10.64
CA TYR A 121 2.62 4.59 -10.83
C TYR A 121 2.20 3.14 -11.08
N TYR A 122 0.91 2.84 -10.99
CA TYR A 122 0.32 1.55 -11.32
C TYR A 122 -1.16 1.69 -11.65
N THR A 123 -1.70 0.76 -12.44
CA THR A 123 -3.15 0.61 -12.64
C THR A 123 -3.50 -0.85 -12.41
N SER A 124 -4.52 -1.10 -11.60
CA SER A 124 -4.93 -2.43 -11.20
C SER A 124 -6.37 -2.73 -11.60
N GLU A 125 -6.72 -4.01 -11.62
CA GLU A 125 -8.04 -4.53 -11.96
C GLU A 125 -8.64 -5.18 -10.71
N PRO A 126 -9.87 -4.81 -10.29
CA PRO A 126 -10.56 -5.49 -9.21
C PRO A 126 -10.94 -6.92 -9.60
N VAL A 127 -10.72 -7.85 -8.69
CA VAL A 127 -11.04 -9.27 -8.82
C VAL A 127 -11.67 -9.79 -7.54
N VAL A 128 -12.24 -11.00 -7.55
CA VAL A 128 -12.73 -11.67 -6.35
C VAL A 128 -11.84 -12.86 -6.04
N LEU A 129 -11.34 -12.95 -4.81
CA LEU A 129 -10.69 -14.16 -4.31
C LEU A 129 -11.70 -15.01 -3.54
N VAL A 130 -11.75 -16.33 -3.82
CA VAL A 130 -12.69 -17.29 -3.23
C VAL A 130 -11.95 -18.56 -2.80
N ASN A 131 -12.61 -19.42 -2.04
CA ASN A 131 -12.13 -20.79 -1.83
C ASN A 131 -12.26 -21.59 -3.12
N LYS A 132 -11.19 -22.29 -3.51
CA LYS A 132 -11.09 -23.09 -4.74
C LYS A 132 -12.16 -24.19 -4.82
N ASP A 133 -12.50 -24.80 -3.70
CA ASP A 133 -13.50 -25.86 -3.60
C ASP A 133 -14.86 -25.33 -3.09
N GLY A 134 -15.00 -24.00 -2.97
CA GLY A 134 -16.21 -23.34 -2.52
C GLY A 134 -17.28 -23.21 -3.62
N ALA A 135 -18.48 -22.84 -3.21
CA ALA A 135 -19.64 -22.70 -4.11
C ALA A 135 -19.42 -21.70 -5.27
N TYR A 136 -18.52 -20.74 -5.10
CA TYR A 136 -18.27 -19.66 -6.05
C TYR A 136 -17.00 -19.85 -6.88
N ALA A 137 -16.31 -20.98 -6.75
CA ALA A 137 -15.05 -21.27 -7.45
C ALA A 137 -15.15 -21.28 -8.99
N ASN A 138 -16.34 -21.46 -9.52
CA ASN A 138 -16.61 -21.51 -10.96
C ASN A 138 -17.43 -20.31 -11.47
N ALA A 139 -17.54 -19.26 -10.66
CA ALA A 139 -18.18 -18.00 -11.06
C ALA A 139 -17.52 -17.42 -12.31
N LYS A 140 -18.32 -16.92 -13.27
CA LYS A 140 -17.88 -16.36 -14.55
C LYS A 140 -18.34 -14.92 -14.73
N THR A 141 -19.33 -14.51 -13.96
CA THR A 141 -19.96 -13.19 -14.02
C THR A 141 -20.22 -12.65 -12.62
N LEU A 142 -20.41 -11.35 -12.48
CA LEU A 142 -20.79 -10.70 -11.23
C LEU A 142 -22.15 -11.20 -10.67
N LYS A 143 -22.97 -11.83 -11.51
CA LYS A 143 -24.29 -12.37 -11.11
C LYS A 143 -24.21 -13.73 -10.42
N ASP A 144 -23.07 -14.40 -10.50
CA ASP A 144 -22.90 -15.76 -9.98
C ASP A 144 -22.63 -15.77 -8.47
N PHE A 145 -22.59 -14.58 -7.83
CA PHE A 145 -22.30 -14.41 -6.38
C PHE A 145 -23.57 -14.28 -5.52
N LYS A 146 -24.73 -14.68 -6.01
CA LYS A 146 -25.98 -14.60 -5.24
C LYS A 146 -25.85 -15.39 -3.93
N GLY A 147 -26.06 -14.68 -2.81
CA GLY A 147 -25.98 -15.24 -1.46
C GLY A 147 -24.56 -15.31 -0.87
N ALA A 148 -23.52 -15.08 -1.67
CA ALA A 148 -22.12 -15.07 -1.22
C ALA A 148 -21.88 -14.00 -0.15
N LYS A 149 -21.19 -14.36 0.92
CA LYS A 149 -20.70 -13.46 1.95
C LYS A 149 -19.39 -12.84 1.47
N ILE A 150 -19.42 -11.57 1.05
CA ILE A 150 -18.29 -10.89 0.45
C ILE A 150 -17.88 -9.70 1.30
N THR A 151 -16.59 -9.51 1.47
CA THR A 151 -16.00 -8.33 2.13
C THR A 151 -14.90 -7.69 1.27
N SER A 152 -14.30 -6.65 1.80
CA SER A 152 -13.04 -6.04 1.34
C SER A 152 -12.40 -5.29 2.49
N GLN A 153 -11.24 -4.67 2.27
CA GLN A 153 -10.59 -3.85 3.28
C GLN A 153 -11.43 -2.59 3.57
N GLN A 154 -11.42 -2.13 4.82
CA GLN A 154 -12.11 -0.92 5.21
C GLN A 154 -11.46 0.33 4.59
N GLY A 155 -12.28 1.33 4.24
CA GLY A 155 -11.79 2.61 3.73
C GLY A 155 -11.20 2.57 2.32
N VAL A 156 -11.43 1.48 1.54
CA VAL A 156 -11.06 1.39 0.12
C VAL A 156 -12.29 1.37 -0.77
N TYR A 157 -12.14 1.86 -2.00
CA TYR A 157 -13.24 1.88 -2.99
C TYR A 157 -13.74 0.46 -3.34
N LEU A 158 -12.88 -0.54 -3.26
CA LEU A 158 -13.22 -1.95 -3.53
C LEU A 158 -14.39 -2.46 -2.70
N TYR A 159 -14.55 -1.98 -1.46
CA TYR A 159 -15.66 -2.36 -0.60
C TYR A 159 -17.02 -1.94 -1.19
N ASN A 160 -17.07 -0.81 -1.88
CA ASN A 160 -18.28 -0.32 -2.54
C ASN A 160 -18.65 -1.15 -3.78
N LEU A 161 -17.67 -1.82 -4.41
CA LEU A 161 -17.89 -2.68 -5.57
C LEU A 161 -18.69 -3.95 -5.25
N ILE A 162 -18.81 -4.32 -3.96
CA ILE A 162 -19.60 -5.48 -3.54
C ILE A 162 -21.06 -5.34 -3.99
N SER A 163 -21.59 -4.12 -4.05
CA SER A 163 -22.95 -3.83 -4.56
C SER A 163 -23.17 -4.26 -6.01
N GLN A 164 -22.10 -4.43 -6.80
CA GLN A 164 -22.19 -4.89 -8.18
C GLN A 164 -22.27 -6.43 -8.29
N LEU A 165 -21.94 -7.16 -7.22
CA LEU A 165 -22.13 -8.62 -7.15
C LEU A 165 -23.60 -8.90 -6.84
N THR A 166 -24.36 -9.30 -7.86
CA THR A 166 -25.82 -9.41 -7.78
C THR A 166 -26.25 -10.38 -6.67
N GLY A 167 -26.89 -9.85 -5.64
CA GLY A 167 -27.45 -10.65 -4.52
C GLY A 167 -26.41 -11.18 -3.56
N ALA A 168 -25.16 -10.72 -3.62
CA ALA A 168 -24.16 -10.98 -2.59
C ALA A 168 -24.56 -10.30 -1.26
N LYS A 169 -24.13 -10.89 -0.16
CA LYS A 169 -24.25 -10.30 1.18
C LYS A 169 -22.95 -9.55 1.47
N GLN A 170 -23.06 -8.26 1.66
CA GLN A 170 -21.92 -7.42 2.03
C GLN A 170 -21.66 -7.62 3.53
N GLU A 171 -20.53 -8.24 3.86
CA GLU A 171 -20.06 -8.44 5.22
C GLU A 171 -19.28 -7.20 5.72
N THR A 172 -19.08 -7.11 7.02
CA THR A 172 -18.30 -6.01 7.62
C THR A 172 -16.90 -5.93 7.00
N ALA A 173 -16.48 -4.72 6.63
CA ALA A 173 -15.15 -4.47 6.11
C ALA A 173 -14.06 -4.83 7.14
N MET A 174 -12.94 -5.40 6.70
CA MET A 174 -11.85 -5.89 7.55
C MET A 174 -10.66 -4.92 7.53
N GLY A 175 -9.83 -4.99 8.57
CA GLY A 175 -8.71 -4.05 8.75
C GLY A 175 -7.57 -4.24 7.75
N ASP A 176 -7.26 -5.49 7.39
CA ASP A 176 -6.14 -5.84 6.53
C ASP A 176 -6.37 -7.16 5.77
N PHE A 177 -5.46 -7.46 4.82
CA PHE A 177 -5.54 -8.64 3.96
C PHE A 177 -5.30 -9.96 4.72
N ALA A 178 -4.51 -9.96 5.79
CA ALA A 178 -4.28 -11.16 6.59
C ALA A 178 -5.58 -11.64 7.26
N GLN A 179 -6.37 -10.69 7.80
CA GLN A 179 -7.68 -10.98 8.39
C GLN A 179 -8.66 -11.54 7.34
N MET A 180 -8.68 -10.96 6.12
CA MET A 180 -9.54 -11.42 5.04
C MET A 180 -9.18 -12.83 4.57
N ARG A 181 -7.88 -13.13 4.41
CA ARG A 181 -7.40 -14.48 4.04
C ARG A 181 -7.76 -15.51 5.11
N GLN A 182 -7.59 -15.17 6.38
CA GLN A 182 -7.97 -16.07 7.49
C GLN A 182 -9.48 -16.30 7.54
N ALA A 183 -10.29 -15.26 7.33
CA ALA A 183 -11.75 -15.37 7.29
C ALA A 183 -12.23 -16.20 6.09
N LEU A 184 -11.58 -16.07 4.93
CA LEU A 184 -11.85 -16.89 3.76
C LEU A 184 -11.46 -18.35 3.98
N GLU A 185 -10.28 -18.61 4.53
CA GLU A 185 -9.80 -19.96 4.79
C GLU A 185 -10.68 -20.70 5.81
N SER A 186 -11.18 -20.01 6.82
CA SER A 186 -12.07 -20.56 7.85
C SER A 186 -13.55 -20.64 7.42
N GLY A 187 -13.91 -20.12 6.24
CA GLY A 187 -15.28 -20.13 5.73
C GLY A 187 -16.23 -19.12 6.40
N VAL A 188 -15.70 -18.13 7.14
CA VAL A 188 -16.48 -17.03 7.71
C VAL A 188 -17.04 -16.14 6.59
N ILE A 189 -16.24 -15.94 5.54
CA ILE A 189 -16.64 -15.30 4.29
C ILE A 189 -16.47 -16.27 3.12
N ASP A 190 -17.21 -16.04 2.02
CA ASP A 190 -17.10 -16.82 0.80
C ASP A 190 -16.11 -16.23 -0.20
N GLY A 191 -15.76 -14.94 -0.02
CA GLY A 191 -14.78 -14.25 -0.85
C GLY A 191 -14.53 -12.82 -0.40
N TYR A 192 -13.51 -12.21 -1.01
CA TYR A 192 -13.27 -10.78 -0.86
C TYR A 192 -12.82 -10.15 -2.17
N ILE A 193 -13.13 -8.85 -2.33
CA ILE A 193 -12.66 -8.07 -3.49
C ILE A 193 -11.29 -7.49 -3.17
N SER A 194 -10.36 -7.69 -4.11
CA SER A 194 -9.00 -7.19 -4.07
C SER A 194 -8.52 -6.78 -5.45
N GLU A 195 -7.32 -6.22 -5.55
CA GLU A 195 -6.63 -6.03 -6.81
C GLU A 195 -5.98 -7.33 -7.30
N ARG A 196 -5.92 -7.46 -8.62
CA ARG A 196 -5.37 -8.65 -9.29
C ARG A 196 -3.99 -9.09 -8.78
N PRO A 197 -2.98 -8.21 -8.55
CA PRO A 197 -1.67 -8.66 -8.04
C PRO A 197 -1.74 -9.30 -6.65
N GLU A 198 -2.54 -8.75 -5.74
CA GLU A 198 -2.75 -9.33 -4.41
C GLU A 198 -3.44 -10.68 -4.48
N ALA A 199 -4.51 -10.78 -5.29
CA ALA A 199 -5.23 -12.03 -5.45
C ALA A 199 -4.36 -13.15 -6.06
N LEU A 200 -3.51 -12.84 -7.04
CA LEU A 200 -2.52 -13.77 -7.60
C LEU A 200 -1.53 -14.24 -6.54
N THR A 201 -1.08 -13.31 -5.70
CA THR A 201 -0.19 -13.60 -4.57
C THR A 201 -0.84 -14.55 -3.58
N ALA A 202 -2.08 -14.25 -3.17
CA ALA A 202 -2.82 -15.07 -2.21
C ALA A 202 -3.11 -16.47 -2.78
N GLU A 203 -3.48 -16.59 -4.07
CA GLU A 203 -3.68 -17.87 -4.77
C GLU A 203 -2.39 -18.68 -4.85
N SER A 204 -1.25 -18.04 -5.13
CA SER A 204 0.05 -18.69 -5.17
C SER A 204 0.53 -19.18 -3.82
N ALA A 205 0.28 -18.40 -2.76
CA ALA A 205 0.69 -18.73 -1.39
C ALA A 205 -0.20 -19.80 -0.72
N ASN A 206 -1.46 -19.92 -1.14
CA ASN A 206 -2.39 -20.88 -0.57
C ASN A 206 -3.22 -21.57 -1.66
N SER A 207 -2.95 -22.85 -1.90
CA SER A 207 -3.61 -23.67 -2.92
C SER A 207 -5.12 -23.86 -2.72
N LYS A 208 -5.65 -23.47 -1.56
CA LYS A 208 -7.11 -23.46 -1.29
C LYS A 208 -7.81 -22.24 -1.90
N PHE A 209 -7.07 -21.23 -2.30
CA PHE A 209 -7.62 -20.00 -2.86
C PHE A 209 -7.67 -20.05 -4.38
N LYS A 210 -8.60 -19.28 -4.94
CA LYS A 210 -8.77 -19.11 -6.38
C LYS A 210 -9.19 -17.68 -6.70
N MET A 211 -8.45 -17.04 -7.58
CA MET A 211 -8.82 -15.75 -8.13
C MET A 211 -9.87 -15.91 -9.23
N ILE A 212 -10.95 -15.16 -9.14
CA ILE A 212 -11.98 -15.07 -10.17
C ILE A 212 -11.82 -13.75 -10.90
N GLN A 213 -11.44 -13.83 -12.18
CA GLN A 213 -11.36 -12.71 -13.09
C GLN A 213 -12.50 -12.79 -14.11
N PHE A 214 -13.14 -11.67 -14.41
CA PHE A 214 -14.33 -11.61 -15.26
C PHE A 214 -13.96 -11.10 -16.65
N LYS A 215 -14.64 -11.62 -17.71
CA LYS A 215 -14.52 -11.03 -19.06
C LYS A 215 -15.06 -9.61 -19.11
N LYS A 216 -16.17 -9.34 -18.41
CA LYS A 216 -16.70 -8.02 -18.12
C LYS A 216 -16.64 -7.84 -16.61
N GLY A 217 -15.62 -7.11 -16.16
CA GLY A 217 -15.33 -6.88 -14.75
C GLY A 217 -16.27 -5.85 -14.11
N PHE A 218 -15.83 -5.37 -12.97
CA PHE A 218 -16.50 -4.30 -12.24
C PHE A 218 -16.50 -2.99 -13.04
N ASP A 219 -17.58 -2.23 -12.90
CA ASP A 219 -17.63 -0.84 -13.36
C ASP A 219 -16.88 0.02 -12.33
N VAL A 220 -15.74 0.56 -12.74
CA VAL A 220 -14.81 1.31 -11.87
C VAL A 220 -14.49 2.62 -12.54
N ASN A 221 -14.50 3.70 -11.77
CA ASN A 221 -13.95 4.95 -12.24
C ASN A 221 -12.44 4.73 -12.56
N GLU A 222 -12.01 5.14 -13.75
CA GLU A 222 -10.63 4.96 -14.21
C GLU A 222 -9.60 5.50 -13.19
N GLU A 223 -9.93 6.61 -12.53
CA GLU A 223 -9.06 7.22 -11.52
C GLU A 223 -8.92 6.36 -10.27
N ASP A 224 -10.01 5.72 -9.81
CA ASP A 224 -10.01 4.85 -8.64
C ASP A 224 -9.23 3.54 -8.91
N ALA A 225 -9.16 3.10 -10.17
CA ALA A 225 -8.36 1.95 -10.57
C ALA A 225 -6.84 2.24 -10.61
N THR A 226 -6.43 3.51 -10.53
CA THR A 226 -5.02 3.89 -10.50
C THR A 226 -4.47 3.94 -9.07
N ILE A 227 -3.14 3.83 -8.97
CA ILE A 227 -2.42 3.92 -7.70
C ILE A 227 -1.41 5.05 -7.82
N ALA A 228 -1.41 5.95 -6.84
CA ALA A 228 -0.59 7.17 -6.85
C ALA A 228 0.02 7.46 -5.47
N ILE A 229 1.06 8.28 -5.46
CA ILE A 229 1.74 8.70 -4.22
C ILE A 229 0.93 9.81 -3.55
N GLY A 230 0.52 9.56 -2.30
CA GLY A 230 -0.12 10.57 -1.47
C GLY A 230 0.91 11.56 -0.90
N MET A 231 0.64 12.86 -1.02
CA MET A 231 1.48 13.96 -0.56
C MET A 231 0.64 15.03 0.15
N ARG A 232 1.24 15.83 1.01
CA ARG A 232 0.54 16.98 1.56
C ARG A 232 0.13 17.95 0.45
N LYS A 233 -0.99 18.63 0.62
CA LYS A 233 -1.39 19.72 -0.29
C LYS A 233 -0.28 20.78 -0.34
N ASN A 234 0.00 21.30 -1.55
CA ASN A 234 1.04 22.29 -1.80
C ASN A 234 2.48 21.81 -1.52
N ASP A 235 2.74 20.50 -1.50
CA ASP A 235 4.10 19.98 -1.39
C ASP A 235 4.90 20.33 -2.66
N LYS A 236 5.95 21.12 -2.49
CA LYS A 236 6.79 21.62 -3.60
C LYS A 236 7.55 20.52 -4.35
N ARG A 237 7.62 19.32 -3.79
CA ARG A 237 8.30 18.16 -4.39
C ARG A 237 7.43 17.43 -5.43
N LEU A 238 6.15 17.77 -5.56
CA LEU A 238 5.20 17.04 -6.42
C LEU A 238 5.67 16.94 -7.88
N GLU A 239 6.17 18.03 -8.46
CA GLU A 239 6.68 18.04 -9.84
C GLU A 239 7.87 17.09 -10.00
N GLN A 240 8.81 17.11 -9.04
CA GLN A 240 9.99 16.25 -9.07
C GLN A 240 9.62 14.78 -8.87
N VAL A 241 8.63 14.48 -8.04
CA VAL A 241 8.05 13.13 -7.87
C VAL A 241 7.42 12.67 -9.18
N ASN A 242 6.59 13.49 -9.82
CA ASN A 242 5.97 13.17 -11.10
C ASN A 242 7.01 12.90 -12.19
N ALA A 243 8.06 13.70 -12.25
CA ALA A 243 9.17 13.49 -13.19
C ALA A 243 9.92 12.17 -12.93
N ALA A 244 10.01 11.71 -11.67
CA ALA A 244 10.60 10.43 -11.34
C ALA A 244 9.71 9.25 -11.78
N ILE A 245 8.40 9.34 -11.55
CA ILE A 245 7.41 8.31 -11.93
C ILE A 245 7.32 8.17 -13.46
N THR A 246 7.29 9.27 -14.18
CA THR A 246 7.19 9.27 -15.66
C THR A 246 8.36 8.54 -16.36
N LYS A 247 9.50 8.39 -15.68
CA LYS A 247 10.63 7.60 -16.19
C LYS A 247 10.42 6.09 -16.15
N ILE A 248 9.39 5.62 -15.44
CA ILE A 248 9.07 4.20 -15.32
C ILE A 248 8.08 3.87 -16.44
N SER A 249 8.55 3.20 -17.49
CA SER A 249 7.66 2.82 -18.59
C SER A 249 6.61 1.80 -18.15
N ALA A 250 5.48 1.70 -18.87
CA ALA A 250 4.45 0.70 -18.60
C ALA A 250 5.02 -0.74 -18.62
N LYS A 251 6.00 -1.01 -19.50
CA LYS A 251 6.70 -2.29 -19.54
C LYS A 251 7.50 -2.54 -18.26
N ASP A 252 8.19 -1.54 -17.75
CA ASP A 252 8.98 -1.65 -16.52
C ASP A 252 8.07 -1.81 -15.30
N GLN A 253 6.90 -1.18 -15.29
CA GLN A 253 5.89 -1.36 -14.24
C GLN A 253 5.41 -2.81 -14.16
N VAL A 254 5.06 -3.43 -15.30
CA VAL A 254 4.64 -4.83 -15.36
C VAL A 254 5.79 -5.74 -14.93
N ALA A 255 6.99 -5.57 -15.49
CA ALA A 255 8.15 -6.40 -15.15
C ALA A 255 8.53 -6.29 -13.66
N LEU A 256 8.41 -5.10 -13.08
CA LEU A 256 8.66 -4.90 -11.65
C LEU A 256 7.60 -5.61 -10.80
N MET A 257 6.31 -5.53 -11.16
CA MET A 257 5.24 -6.22 -10.44
C MET A 257 5.43 -7.74 -10.50
N ASP A 258 5.70 -8.31 -11.68
CA ASP A 258 5.97 -9.74 -11.85
C ASP A 258 7.15 -10.19 -10.98
N LYS A 259 8.21 -9.40 -10.93
CA LYS A 259 9.36 -9.66 -10.05
C LYS A 259 8.96 -9.64 -8.56
N MET A 260 8.09 -8.74 -8.16
CA MET A 260 7.65 -8.66 -6.75
C MET A 260 6.74 -9.82 -6.37
N ILE A 261 5.86 -10.27 -7.27
CA ILE A 261 5.06 -11.49 -7.08
C ILE A 261 5.96 -12.72 -6.87
N GLN A 262 7.09 -12.81 -7.61
CA GLN A 262 8.02 -13.94 -7.48
C GLN A 262 8.91 -13.88 -6.23
N ASN A 263 9.22 -12.69 -5.73
CA ASN A 263 10.18 -12.47 -4.64
C ASN A 263 9.55 -12.34 -3.26
N GLN A 264 8.23 -12.31 -3.18
CA GLN A 264 7.55 -12.20 -1.88
C GLN A 264 7.84 -13.43 -1.01
N PRO A 265 7.90 -13.27 0.33
CA PRO A 265 7.99 -14.43 1.21
C PRO A 265 6.69 -15.25 1.08
N VAL A 266 6.87 -16.55 0.90
CA VAL A 266 5.78 -17.54 0.86
C VAL A 266 5.33 -17.84 2.28
#